data_87e17ac7be39f7c4cae25c428063b497
#
_entry.id   87e17ac7be39f7c4cae25c428063b497
#
_cell.length_a   1.000
_cell.length_b   1.000
_cell.length_c   1.000
_cell.angle_alpha   90.00
_cell.angle_beta   90.00
_cell.angle_gamma   90.00
#
_symmetry.space_group_name_H-M   'P 1'
#
loop_
_entity.id
_entity.type
_entity.pdbx_description
1 polymer ?
#
loop_
_entity_poly.entity_id
_entity_poly.type
_entity_poly.pdbx_seq_one_letter_code
_entity_poly.pdbx_strand_id
1 'polypeptide(L)'
;MSTAWTLTFDCANPAALAAFWCQALGYVDGAPPAGSATWEEYLAGVGVPPEEWGDGAYIEDPAGLRPGISFLKVPEAKTAKNRVHLDVQAGGGRGEQQEVRWARVLAAVARLTGAGATVVREDLQDRVPDHFVMADPEGNEFCVV
;
A
#
# COMPACT_ATOMS: atom_id res chain seq x y z
N MET A 1 26.58 5.22 -3.76
CA MET A 1 25.30 5.51 -4.46
C MET A 1 24.29 4.43 -4.13
N SER A 2 23.02 4.79 -3.87
CA SER A 2 21.93 3.83 -3.74
C SER A 2 21.28 3.57 -5.10
N THR A 3 20.78 2.36 -5.31
CA THR A 3 20.01 2.01 -6.51
C THR A 3 18.54 2.32 -6.26
N ALA A 4 17.86 2.93 -7.23
CA ALA A 4 16.42 3.15 -7.18
C ALA A 4 15.68 1.80 -7.21
N TRP A 5 14.55 1.72 -6.53
CA TRP A 5 13.70 0.54 -6.48
C TRP A 5 12.22 0.93 -6.42
N THR A 6 11.38 0.01 -6.80
CA THR A 6 9.93 0.11 -6.69
C THR A 6 9.39 -1.16 -6.06
N LEU A 7 8.14 -1.14 -5.61
CA LEU A 7 7.46 -2.29 -5.02
C LEU A 7 6.36 -2.76 -5.96
N THR A 8 6.17 -4.08 -6.06
CA THR A 8 5.02 -4.67 -6.75
C THR A 8 4.28 -5.60 -5.82
N PHE A 9 2.96 -5.42 -5.75
CA PHE A 9 2.03 -6.37 -5.13
C PHE A 9 1.41 -7.25 -6.22
N ASP A 10 1.55 -8.55 -6.09
CA ASP A 10 0.70 -9.49 -6.82
C ASP A 10 -0.67 -9.55 -6.12
N CYS A 11 -1.76 -9.51 -6.87
CA CYS A 11 -3.10 -9.36 -6.33
C CYS A 11 -4.18 -9.93 -7.25
N ALA A 12 -5.40 -10.07 -6.75
CA ALA A 12 -6.56 -10.47 -7.55
C ALA A 12 -7.25 -9.26 -8.21
N ASN A 13 -7.27 -8.09 -7.52
CA ASN A 13 -7.94 -6.88 -7.99
C ASN A 13 -7.02 -5.65 -7.85
N PRO A 14 -6.20 -5.34 -8.87
CA PRO A 14 -5.25 -4.23 -8.83
C PRO A 14 -5.88 -2.89 -8.47
N ALA A 15 -7.01 -2.52 -9.09
CA ALA A 15 -7.64 -1.22 -8.85
C ALA A 15 -8.14 -1.07 -7.41
N ALA A 16 -8.78 -2.10 -6.86
CA ALA A 16 -9.28 -2.05 -5.49
C ALA A 16 -8.15 -2.02 -4.46
N LEU A 17 -7.09 -2.79 -4.70
CA LEU A 17 -5.94 -2.82 -3.79
C LEU A 17 -5.14 -1.52 -3.87
N ALA A 18 -4.96 -0.95 -5.06
CA ALA A 18 -4.34 0.36 -5.26
C ALA A 18 -5.10 1.46 -4.52
N ALA A 19 -6.44 1.49 -4.61
CA ALA A 19 -7.27 2.46 -3.91
C ALA A 19 -7.12 2.37 -2.37
N PHE A 20 -7.00 1.15 -1.83
CA PHE A 20 -6.70 0.95 -0.40
C PHE A 20 -5.34 1.55 -0.03
N TRP A 21 -4.29 1.23 -0.79
CA TRP A 21 -2.94 1.68 -0.49
C TRP A 21 -2.74 3.18 -0.73
N CYS A 22 -3.50 3.82 -1.64
CA CYS A 22 -3.59 5.28 -1.72
C CYS A 22 -4.06 5.87 -0.39
N GLN A 23 -5.09 5.32 0.22
CA GLN A 23 -5.58 5.77 1.52
C GLN A 23 -4.59 5.48 2.66
N ALA A 24 -3.90 4.33 2.62
CA ALA A 24 -2.96 3.94 3.66
C ALA A 24 -1.73 4.85 3.71
N LEU A 25 -1.20 5.24 2.55
CA LEU A 25 0.07 5.95 2.42
C LEU A 25 -0.09 7.44 2.09
N GLY A 26 -1.29 7.90 1.73
CA GLY A 26 -1.50 9.25 1.18
C GLY A 26 -0.96 9.37 -0.25
N TYR A 27 -0.92 8.27 -0.98
CA TYR A 27 -0.51 8.21 -2.39
C TYR A 27 -1.67 8.58 -3.31
N VAL A 28 -1.34 8.83 -4.56
CA VAL A 28 -2.28 9.11 -5.64
C VAL A 28 -2.10 8.11 -6.78
N ASP A 29 -3.10 8.01 -7.65
CA ASP A 29 -2.94 7.24 -8.89
C ASP A 29 -1.75 7.79 -9.67
N GLY A 30 -0.87 6.89 -10.11
CA GLY A 30 0.34 7.26 -10.82
C GLY A 30 0.05 7.70 -12.25
N ALA A 31 0.80 8.69 -12.72
CA ALA A 31 0.71 9.16 -14.09
C ALA A 31 1.20 8.09 -15.08
N PRO A 32 0.66 8.05 -16.30
CA PRO A 32 1.21 7.22 -17.37
C PRO A 32 2.62 7.68 -17.74
N PRO A 33 3.42 6.80 -18.37
CA PRO A 33 4.75 7.18 -18.84
C PRO A 33 4.73 8.40 -19.78
N ALA A 34 5.83 9.16 -19.78
CA ALA A 34 5.97 10.33 -20.62
C ALA A 34 5.70 10.00 -22.10
N GLY A 35 4.88 10.84 -22.74
CA GLY A 35 4.47 10.67 -24.13
C GLY A 35 3.05 10.14 -24.32
N SER A 36 2.36 9.78 -23.23
CA SER A 36 0.94 9.38 -23.24
C SER A 36 0.14 10.27 -22.29
N ALA A 37 -1.08 10.65 -22.68
CA ALA A 37 -1.96 11.47 -21.84
C ALA A 37 -2.74 10.63 -20.84
N THR A 38 -3.03 9.37 -21.18
CA THR A 38 -3.76 8.42 -20.32
C THR A 38 -3.09 7.05 -20.31
N TRP A 39 -3.42 6.23 -19.32
CA TRP A 39 -2.97 4.84 -19.25
C TRP A 39 -3.49 4.01 -20.42
N GLU A 40 -4.72 4.23 -20.86
CA GLU A 40 -5.33 3.55 -22.00
C GLU A 40 -4.56 3.84 -23.29
N GLU A 41 -4.17 5.11 -23.49
CA GLU A 41 -3.35 5.50 -24.65
C GLU A 41 -2.00 4.81 -24.62
N TYR A 42 -1.34 4.78 -23.45
CA TYR A 42 -0.06 4.08 -23.28
C TYR A 42 -0.19 2.59 -23.57
N LEU A 43 -1.16 1.92 -22.92
CA LEU A 43 -1.37 0.48 -23.04
C LEU A 43 -1.73 0.06 -24.47
N ALA A 44 -2.58 0.84 -25.14
CA ALA A 44 -2.87 0.63 -26.56
C ALA A 44 -1.62 0.80 -27.42
N GLY A 45 -0.81 1.82 -27.13
CA GLY A 45 0.44 2.10 -27.87
C GLY A 45 1.48 1.00 -27.76
N VAL A 46 1.53 0.27 -26.64
CA VAL A 46 2.43 -0.88 -26.44
C VAL A 46 1.78 -2.23 -26.77
N GLY A 47 0.57 -2.23 -27.30
CA GLY A 47 -0.12 -3.43 -27.81
C GLY A 47 -0.81 -4.28 -26.76
N VAL A 48 -1.14 -3.72 -25.59
CA VAL A 48 -1.95 -4.42 -24.56
C VAL A 48 -3.43 -4.35 -25.00
N PRO A 49 -4.13 -5.51 -25.09
CA PRO A 49 -5.53 -5.53 -25.48
C PRO A 49 -6.41 -4.90 -24.39
N PRO A 50 -7.55 -4.23 -24.77
CA PRO A 50 -8.39 -3.52 -23.81
C PRO A 50 -8.90 -4.34 -22.62
N GLU A 51 -9.15 -5.64 -22.82
CA GLU A 51 -9.59 -6.56 -21.77
C GLU A 51 -8.54 -6.79 -20.66
N GLU A 52 -7.26 -6.50 -20.92
CA GLU A 52 -6.16 -6.64 -19.98
C GLU A 52 -5.76 -5.31 -19.31
N TRP A 53 -6.39 -4.18 -19.67
CA TRP A 53 -6.00 -2.87 -19.09
C TRP A 53 -6.23 -2.79 -17.59
N GLY A 54 -7.16 -3.57 -17.04
CA GLY A 54 -7.41 -3.67 -15.61
C GLY A 54 -6.49 -4.65 -14.85
N ASP A 55 -5.56 -5.31 -15.54
CA ASP A 55 -4.67 -6.31 -14.93
C ASP A 55 -3.46 -5.69 -14.20
N GLY A 56 -3.35 -4.37 -14.24
CA GLY A 56 -2.36 -3.60 -13.51
C GLY A 56 -2.91 -2.31 -12.94
N ALA A 57 -2.25 -1.78 -11.90
CA ALA A 57 -2.45 -0.43 -11.39
C ALA A 57 -1.11 0.10 -10.86
N TYR A 58 -0.99 1.41 -10.76
CA TYR A 58 0.21 2.07 -10.28
C TYR A 58 -0.15 3.28 -9.43
N ILE A 59 0.49 3.41 -8.27
CA ILE A 59 0.34 4.56 -7.38
C ILE A 59 1.69 5.18 -7.07
N GLU A 60 1.70 6.47 -6.78
CA GLU A 60 2.92 7.22 -6.49
C GLU A 60 2.77 8.20 -5.34
N ASP A 61 3.88 8.49 -4.69
CA ASP A 61 3.97 9.58 -3.72
C ASP A 61 3.82 10.92 -4.45
N PRO A 62 2.78 11.74 -4.14
CA PRO A 62 2.59 13.03 -4.82
C PRO A 62 3.77 13.99 -4.62
N ALA A 63 4.60 13.79 -3.60
CA ALA A 63 5.81 14.57 -3.38
C ALA A 63 7.03 14.02 -4.14
N GLY A 64 6.93 12.83 -4.74
CA GLY A 64 8.02 12.18 -5.47
C GLY A 64 9.23 11.78 -4.61
N LEU A 65 9.06 11.70 -3.29
CA LEU A 65 10.14 11.40 -2.34
C LEU A 65 10.28 9.91 -2.01
N ARG A 66 9.25 9.14 -2.28
CA ARG A 66 9.17 7.71 -1.96
C ARG A 66 8.92 6.88 -3.21
N PRO A 67 9.30 5.59 -3.21
CA PRO A 67 9.11 4.73 -4.37
C PRO A 67 7.65 4.54 -4.73
N GLY A 68 7.35 4.45 -6.02
CA GLY A 68 6.03 4.07 -6.51
C GLY A 68 5.74 2.59 -6.26
N ILE A 69 4.47 2.24 -6.29
CA ILE A 69 3.97 0.89 -6.06
C ILE A 69 3.12 0.46 -7.24
N SER A 70 3.44 -0.70 -7.79
CA SER A 70 2.67 -1.38 -8.83
C SER A 70 1.81 -2.48 -8.21
N PHE A 71 0.68 -2.74 -8.84
CA PHE A 71 -0.22 -3.86 -8.52
C PHE A 71 -0.41 -4.67 -9.78
N LEU A 72 -0.15 -5.97 -9.70
CA LEU A 72 -0.21 -6.87 -10.84
C LEU A 72 -1.19 -8.00 -10.55
N LYS A 73 -2.18 -8.17 -11.42
CA LYS A 73 -3.13 -9.27 -11.31
C LYS A 73 -2.43 -10.60 -11.58
N VAL A 74 -2.61 -11.53 -10.67
CA VAL A 74 -2.11 -12.90 -10.76
C VAL A 74 -3.23 -13.89 -10.43
N PRO A 75 -3.20 -15.12 -11.00
CA PRO A 75 -4.22 -16.12 -10.71
C PRO A 75 -4.05 -16.79 -9.34
N GLU A 76 -2.86 -16.71 -8.75
CA GLU A 76 -2.55 -17.35 -7.47
C GLU A 76 -3.15 -16.57 -6.30
N ALA A 77 -3.90 -17.27 -5.44
CA ALA A 77 -4.42 -16.69 -4.22
C ALA A 77 -3.33 -16.57 -3.14
N LYS A 78 -3.49 -15.57 -2.27
CA LYS A 78 -2.65 -15.39 -1.08
C LYS A 78 -2.88 -16.54 -0.10
N THR A 79 -1.89 -17.42 0.11
CA THR A 79 -1.96 -18.57 1.01
C THR A 79 -0.85 -18.61 2.06
N ALA A 80 0.34 -18.14 1.72
CA ALA A 80 1.49 -18.18 2.62
C ALA A 80 1.57 -16.95 3.52
N LYS A 81 2.26 -17.09 4.67
CA LYS A 81 2.63 -15.96 5.55
C LYS A 81 3.50 -14.97 4.77
N ASN A 82 3.22 -13.68 4.89
CA ASN A 82 4.09 -12.65 4.34
C ASN A 82 5.51 -12.79 4.88
N ARG A 83 6.49 -12.61 3.99
CA ARG A 83 7.92 -12.51 4.36
C ARG A 83 8.42 -11.08 4.29
N VAL A 84 7.73 -10.22 3.56
CA VAL A 84 7.94 -8.77 3.48
C VAL A 84 6.63 -8.10 3.87
N HIS A 85 6.69 -7.09 4.69
CA HIS A 85 5.56 -6.22 5.00
C HIS A 85 6.02 -4.76 5.09
N LEU A 86 5.10 -3.84 4.86
CA LEU A 86 5.35 -2.41 5.02
C LEU A 86 5.02 -2.00 6.45
N ASP A 87 5.83 -1.10 7.01
CA ASP A 87 5.55 -0.43 8.27
C ASP A 87 5.06 1.00 7.97
N VAL A 88 3.75 1.20 8.08
CA VAL A 88 3.11 2.51 7.87
C VAL A 88 3.37 3.37 9.11
N GLN A 89 4.20 4.39 8.97
CA GLN A 89 4.66 5.26 10.06
C GLN A 89 3.60 6.31 10.43
N ALA A 90 2.41 5.86 10.87
CA ALA A 90 1.30 6.74 11.17
C ALA A 90 1.51 7.55 12.45
N GLY A 91 2.26 7.02 13.40
CA GLY A 91 2.53 7.66 14.69
C GLY A 91 3.50 8.83 14.65
N GLY A 92 4.26 8.98 13.55
CA GLY A 92 5.29 10.03 13.42
C GLY A 92 6.69 9.62 13.90
N GLY A 93 6.85 8.37 14.33
CA GLY A 93 8.12 7.78 14.75
C GLY A 93 8.27 7.65 16.27
N ARG A 94 9.28 6.88 16.69
CA ARG A 94 9.51 6.52 18.10
C ARG A 94 10.07 7.67 18.95
N GLY A 95 10.41 8.80 18.36
CA GLY A 95 10.79 10.02 19.06
C GLY A 95 9.62 10.87 19.57
N GLU A 96 8.41 10.59 19.10
CA GLU A 96 7.19 11.26 19.55
C GLU A 96 6.79 10.78 20.96
N GLN A 97 6.08 11.64 21.71
CA GLN A 97 5.48 11.25 22.99
C GLN A 97 4.49 10.09 22.77
N GLN A 98 4.54 9.09 23.66
CA GLN A 98 3.77 7.86 23.52
C GLN A 98 2.26 8.09 23.33
N GLU A 99 1.68 8.99 24.09
CA GLU A 99 0.25 9.28 24.01
C GLU A 99 -0.12 9.91 22.64
N VAL A 100 0.73 10.79 22.13
CA VAL A 100 0.53 11.44 20.82
C VAL A 100 0.69 10.42 19.69
N ARG A 101 1.78 9.63 19.75
CA ARG A 101 2.05 8.56 18.78
C ARG A 101 0.90 7.56 18.73
N TRP A 102 0.50 7.06 19.90
CA TRP A 102 -0.54 6.04 19.98
C TRP A 102 -1.90 6.53 19.52
N ALA A 103 -2.29 7.76 19.84
CA ALA A 103 -3.52 8.36 19.33
C ALA A 103 -3.56 8.41 17.80
N ARG A 104 -2.43 8.75 17.17
CA ARG A 104 -2.30 8.74 15.70
C ARG A 104 -2.38 7.33 15.10
N VAL A 105 -1.73 6.35 15.73
CA VAL A 105 -1.80 4.93 15.33
C VAL A 105 -3.23 4.43 15.40
N LEU A 106 -3.95 4.67 16.51
CA LEU A 106 -5.35 4.27 16.65
C LEU A 106 -6.26 4.92 15.60
N ALA A 107 -6.06 6.21 15.31
CA ALA A 107 -6.82 6.90 14.27
C ALA A 107 -6.54 6.30 12.88
N ALA A 108 -5.29 5.94 12.58
CA ALA A 108 -4.92 5.28 11.33
C ALA A 108 -5.55 3.88 11.24
N VAL A 109 -5.49 3.08 12.31
CA VAL A 109 -6.13 1.75 12.36
C VAL A 109 -7.63 1.85 12.09
N ALA A 110 -8.33 2.79 12.74
CA ALA A 110 -9.77 3.00 12.53
C ALA A 110 -10.09 3.37 11.07
N ARG A 111 -9.31 4.30 10.48
CA ARG A 111 -9.46 4.71 9.08
C ARG A 111 -9.21 3.55 8.12
N LEU A 112 -8.15 2.78 8.32
CA LEU A 112 -7.79 1.67 7.45
C LEU A 112 -8.76 0.50 7.57
N THR A 113 -9.28 0.23 8.76
CA THR A 113 -10.37 -0.75 8.95
C THR A 113 -11.63 -0.31 8.18
N GLY A 114 -11.97 0.97 8.22
CA GLY A 114 -13.07 1.50 7.39
C GLY A 114 -12.81 1.41 5.88
N ALA A 115 -11.55 1.35 5.45
CA ALA A 115 -11.14 1.16 4.05
C ALA A 115 -11.02 -0.32 3.63
N GLY A 116 -11.29 -1.27 4.53
CA GLY A 116 -11.32 -2.71 4.23
C GLY A 116 -10.17 -3.55 4.80
N ALA A 117 -9.26 -2.96 5.57
CA ALA A 117 -8.25 -3.72 6.30
C ALA A 117 -8.85 -4.43 7.52
N THR A 118 -8.19 -5.48 7.97
CA THR A 118 -8.52 -6.18 9.22
C THR A 118 -7.37 -6.10 10.20
N VAL A 119 -7.70 -5.97 11.49
CA VAL A 119 -6.70 -6.06 12.56
C VAL A 119 -6.36 -7.53 12.79
N VAL A 120 -5.09 -7.88 12.68
CA VAL A 120 -4.58 -9.23 12.98
C VAL A 120 -4.24 -9.32 14.46
N ARG A 121 -3.48 -8.34 14.99
CA ARG A 121 -3.15 -8.25 16.42
C ARG A 121 -2.60 -6.87 16.76
N GLU A 122 -2.66 -6.55 18.04
CA GLU A 122 -1.93 -5.46 18.68
C GLU A 122 -0.67 -6.02 19.35
N ASP A 123 0.47 -5.41 19.12
CA ASP A 123 1.73 -5.79 19.73
C ASP A 123 2.19 -4.74 20.76
N LEU A 124 2.76 -5.23 21.85
CA LEU A 124 3.28 -4.41 22.93
C LEU A 124 4.81 -4.49 22.98
N GLN A 125 5.45 -3.38 23.31
CA GLN A 125 6.86 -3.34 23.67
C GLN A 125 6.97 -2.92 25.15
N ASP A 126 7.61 -3.74 25.99
CA ASP A 126 7.75 -3.50 27.43
C ASP A 126 6.40 -3.23 28.14
N ARG A 127 5.34 -3.92 27.71
CA ARG A 127 3.94 -3.78 28.18
C ARG A 127 3.27 -2.46 27.76
N VAL A 128 3.87 -1.68 26.87
CA VAL A 128 3.31 -0.45 26.32
C VAL A 128 2.84 -0.74 24.89
N PRO A 129 1.64 -0.28 24.48
CA PRO A 129 1.20 -0.41 23.10
C PRO A 129 2.21 0.15 22.10
N ASP A 130 2.58 -0.66 21.10
CA ASP A 130 3.65 -0.29 20.17
C ASP A 130 3.16 -0.17 18.72
N HIS A 131 2.50 -1.20 18.20
CA HIS A 131 1.99 -1.21 16.83
C HIS A 131 0.86 -2.21 16.65
N PHE A 132 0.15 -2.08 15.52
CA PHE A 132 -0.79 -3.08 15.04
C PHE A 132 -0.22 -3.81 13.84
N VAL A 133 -0.40 -5.12 13.81
CA VAL A 133 -0.32 -5.90 12.57
C VAL A 133 -1.71 -5.95 11.97
N MET A 134 -1.83 -5.53 10.74
CA MET A 134 -3.07 -5.53 9.98
C MET A 134 -2.92 -6.36 8.70
N ALA A 135 -4.04 -6.72 8.09
CA ALA A 135 -4.08 -7.29 6.75
C ALA A 135 -4.86 -6.34 5.82
N ASP A 136 -4.35 -6.12 4.62
CA ASP A 136 -5.05 -5.36 3.59
C ASP A 136 -6.26 -6.16 3.04
N PRO A 137 -7.09 -5.59 2.14
CA PRO A 137 -8.28 -6.28 1.62
C PRO A 137 -8.02 -7.64 0.96
N GLU A 138 -6.79 -7.91 0.55
CA GLU A 138 -6.40 -9.21 -0.04
C GLU A 138 -5.58 -10.09 0.92
N GLY A 139 -5.45 -9.72 2.18
CA GLY A 139 -4.79 -10.50 3.22
C GLY A 139 -3.27 -10.30 3.31
N ASN A 140 -2.71 -9.30 2.63
CA ASN A 140 -1.29 -8.98 2.79
C ASN A 140 -1.08 -8.26 4.12
N GLU A 141 -0.17 -8.79 4.93
CA GLU A 141 0.14 -8.22 6.24
C GLU A 141 1.00 -6.96 6.12
N PHE A 142 0.69 -5.97 6.96
CA PHE A 142 1.45 -4.75 7.14
C PHE A 142 1.34 -4.27 8.59
N CYS A 143 2.24 -3.39 9.02
CA CYS A 143 2.18 -2.80 10.36
C CYS A 143 1.75 -1.33 10.30
N VAL A 144 1.06 -0.89 11.35
CA VAL A 144 0.75 0.51 11.62
C VAL A 144 1.47 0.89 12.91
N VAL A 145 2.50 1.74 12.80
CA VAL A 145 3.45 2.08 13.87
C VAL A 145 3.47 3.57 14.16
#